data_f9df98775e7fb12710f5a054bb677c22
#
_entry.id   f9df98775e7fb12710f5a054bb677c22
#
_cell.length_a   1.000
_cell.length_b   1.000
_cell.length_c   1.000
_cell.angle_alpha   90.00
_cell.angle_beta   90.00
_cell.angle_gamma   90.00
#
_symmetry.space_group_name_H-M   'P 1'
#
loop_
_entity.id
_entity.type
_entity.pdbx_description
1 polymer ?
#
loop_
_entity_poly.entity_id
_entity_poly.type
_entity_poly.pdbx_seq_one_letter_code
_entity_poly.pdbx_strand_id
1 'polypeptide(L)'
;MIYSNLLKKHYSDWPSLEKAIEALPTAKARGNVFEEFTFAYFTIKKQMYQIAEIYPSADIPDKYRKAFKLGNKQHQDSGVDGLIITNEGKSIAYQCKFRSGRVKPTYEELTKFWSDGRYCDYCCTVANSFAVSNLSDKHEENLQILAKDFDSLDQEFFDQLYDLVNNENAGKNKVFYEPYDYQKRIIKEVLVGFSVENRGKVIAACGTGKTLTSLWIVEAMKAETVLFLAPSISLVKQTLEAWADQAKIPFTYLCVCSDNTVSSNIDDDEADISVSQLGVTRNYKHQRDCQVLRPHKG
;
A
#
# COMPACT_ATOMS: atom_id res chain seq x y z
N MET A 1 8.06 7.90 16.79
CA MET A 1 9.33 7.84 16.01
C MET A 1 9.90 9.24 15.87
N ILE A 2 11.23 9.44 15.91
CA ILE A 2 11.88 10.73 15.66
C ILE A 2 12.44 10.66 14.25
N TYR A 3 11.96 11.53 13.37
CA TYR A 3 12.42 11.58 11.99
C TYR A 3 13.73 12.37 11.83
N SER A 4 14.58 11.90 10.92
CA SER A 4 15.85 12.56 10.60
C SER A 4 15.64 13.93 9.96
N ASN A 5 16.63 14.82 10.09
CA ASN A 5 16.60 16.13 9.46
C ASN A 5 16.55 16.05 7.92
N LEU A 6 16.95 14.91 7.33
CA LEU A 6 16.84 14.69 5.90
C LEU A 6 15.39 14.59 5.47
N LEU A 7 14.57 13.80 6.16
CA LEU A 7 13.14 13.66 5.84
C LEU A 7 12.33 14.94 6.15
N LYS A 8 12.83 15.82 7.00
CA LYS A 8 12.19 17.11 7.31
C LYS A 8 12.27 18.14 6.19
N LYS A 9 13.01 17.85 5.12
CA LYS A 9 13.07 18.69 3.93
C LYS A 9 11.87 18.39 3.03
N HIS A 10 11.47 19.40 2.25
CA HIS A 10 10.43 19.22 1.25
C HIS A 10 11.02 18.59 -0.02
N TYR A 11 10.41 17.52 -0.49
CA TYR A 11 10.73 16.82 -1.74
C TYR A 11 9.52 16.87 -2.67
N SER A 12 9.75 16.78 -3.97
CA SER A 12 8.70 16.74 -4.99
C SER A 12 8.42 15.33 -5.51
N ASP A 13 9.40 14.42 -5.36
CA ASP A 13 9.37 13.09 -5.94
C ASP A 13 10.34 12.14 -5.22
N TRP A 14 10.16 10.85 -5.48
CA TRP A 14 11.04 9.82 -4.94
C TRP A 14 12.50 9.94 -5.41
N PRO A 15 12.81 10.14 -6.71
CA PRO A 15 14.20 10.30 -7.14
C PRO A 15 14.98 11.36 -6.40
N SER A 16 14.36 12.49 -6.05
CA SER A 16 14.98 13.56 -5.28
C SER A 16 15.31 13.13 -3.85
N LEU A 17 14.37 12.45 -3.18
CA LEU A 17 14.59 11.90 -1.85
C LEU A 17 15.62 10.77 -1.88
N GLU A 18 15.51 9.83 -2.81
CA GLU A 18 16.44 8.71 -2.97
C GLU A 18 17.87 9.20 -3.14
N LYS A 19 18.09 10.19 -3.99
CA LYS A 19 19.39 10.83 -4.18
C LYS A 19 19.94 11.45 -2.90
N ALA A 20 19.06 12.09 -2.10
CA ALA A 20 19.45 12.66 -0.81
C ALA A 20 19.83 11.58 0.21
N ILE A 21 19.13 10.45 0.23
CA ILE A 21 19.47 9.27 1.06
C ILE A 21 20.81 8.69 0.58
N GLU A 22 20.99 8.54 -0.72
CA GLU A 22 22.20 7.95 -1.29
C GLU A 22 23.46 8.77 -0.99
N ALA A 23 23.34 10.08 -0.86
CA ALA A 23 24.41 10.99 -0.46
C ALA A 23 24.88 10.82 0.98
N LEU A 24 24.16 10.08 1.84
CA LEU A 24 24.58 9.82 3.22
C LEU A 24 25.83 8.95 3.27
N PRO A 25 26.75 9.22 4.25
CA PRO A 25 28.10 8.67 4.22
C PRO A 25 28.19 7.17 4.46
N THR A 26 27.22 6.58 5.16
CA THR A 26 27.27 5.16 5.55
C THR A 26 26.02 4.39 5.14
N ALA A 27 26.18 3.09 4.84
CA ALA A 27 25.07 2.21 4.55
C ALA A 27 24.04 2.18 5.72
N LYS A 28 24.53 2.23 6.97
CA LYS A 28 23.67 2.28 8.17
C LYS A 28 22.82 3.57 8.19
N ALA A 29 23.42 4.73 7.91
CA ALA A 29 22.67 6.00 7.85
C ALA A 29 21.59 5.98 6.76
N ARG A 30 21.92 5.44 5.58
CA ARG A 30 20.97 5.26 4.48
C ARG A 30 19.83 4.32 4.87
N GLY A 31 20.15 3.18 5.48
CA GLY A 31 19.16 2.22 5.97
C GLY A 31 18.21 2.85 7.00
N ASN A 32 18.74 3.53 8.01
CA ASN A 32 17.91 4.16 9.05
C ASN A 32 16.91 5.18 8.45
N VAL A 33 17.37 6.04 7.56
CA VAL A 33 16.47 7.02 6.92
C VAL A 33 15.42 6.33 6.03
N PHE A 34 15.78 5.25 5.38
CA PHE A 34 14.83 4.48 4.56
C PHE A 34 13.80 3.73 5.43
N GLU A 35 14.19 3.25 6.62
CA GLU A 35 13.24 2.69 7.61
C GLU A 35 12.26 3.76 8.10
N GLU A 36 12.74 4.98 8.41
CA GLU A 36 11.90 6.11 8.79
C GLU A 36 10.93 6.50 7.66
N PHE A 37 11.42 6.56 6.42
CA PHE A 37 10.60 6.81 5.24
C PHE A 37 9.54 5.72 5.06
N THR A 38 9.92 4.45 5.19
CA THR A 38 8.99 3.31 5.05
C THR A 38 7.88 3.36 6.10
N PHE A 39 8.20 3.72 7.33
CA PHE A 39 7.20 3.91 8.37
C PHE A 39 6.22 5.05 8.02
N ALA A 40 6.75 6.19 7.54
CA ALA A 40 5.93 7.31 7.07
C ALA A 40 5.06 6.92 5.87
N TYR A 41 5.62 6.20 4.90
CA TYR A 41 4.94 5.68 3.73
C TYR A 41 3.71 4.83 4.11
N PHE A 42 3.89 3.84 4.97
CA PHE A 42 2.76 3.04 5.46
C PHE A 42 1.76 3.84 6.29
N THR A 43 2.22 4.86 7.02
CA THR A 43 1.34 5.73 7.79
C THR A 43 0.45 6.57 6.87
N ILE A 44 1.00 7.13 5.80
CA ILE A 44 0.27 7.90 4.79
C ILE A 44 -0.68 6.99 4.00
N LYS A 45 -0.18 5.84 3.54
CA LYS A 45 -0.95 4.86 2.75
C LYS A 45 -1.78 3.89 3.62
N LYS A 46 -2.05 4.25 4.87
CA LYS A 46 -2.71 3.39 5.88
C LYS A 46 -4.02 2.79 5.40
N GLN A 47 -4.86 3.58 4.74
CA GLN A 47 -6.15 3.13 4.22
C GLN A 47 -5.95 2.14 3.06
N MET A 48 -5.01 2.40 2.15
CA MET A 48 -4.71 1.54 1.01
C MET A 48 -4.24 0.15 1.46
N TYR A 49 -3.38 0.08 2.49
CA TYR A 49 -2.87 -1.19 3.01
C TYR A 49 -3.75 -1.78 4.13
N GLN A 50 -4.93 -1.20 4.38
CA GLN A 50 -5.86 -1.64 5.43
C GLN A 50 -5.19 -1.78 6.81
N ILE A 51 -4.31 -0.84 7.14
CA ILE A 51 -3.52 -0.88 8.38
C ILE A 51 -4.36 -0.38 9.56
N ALA A 52 -4.51 -1.21 10.59
CA ALA A 52 -5.04 -0.81 11.89
C ALA A 52 -3.95 -0.18 12.75
N GLU A 53 -2.83 -0.89 12.91
CA GLU A 53 -1.72 -0.49 13.75
C GLU A 53 -0.40 -0.72 13.00
N ILE A 54 0.57 0.19 13.19
CA ILE A 54 1.92 0.05 12.65
C ILE A 54 2.95 0.42 13.71
N TYR A 55 4.02 -0.35 13.79
CA TYR A 55 5.08 -0.19 14.76
C TYR A 55 6.45 -0.33 14.11
N PRO A 56 7.37 0.63 14.30
CA PRO A 56 8.79 0.38 14.03
C PRO A 56 9.32 -0.64 15.06
N SER A 57 10.41 -1.31 14.71
CA SER A 57 10.95 -2.41 15.52
C SER A 57 11.10 -2.06 17.01
N ALA A 58 11.60 -0.86 17.35
CA ALA A 58 11.80 -0.43 18.72
C ALA A 58 10.50 -0.31 19.54
N ASP A 59 9.39 0.02 18.88
CA ASP A 59 8.10 0.36 19.50
C ASP A 59 7.07 -0.78 19.45
N ILE A 60 7.43 -1.95 18.91
CA ILE A 60 6.53 -3.12 18.88
C ILE A 60 6.12 -3.49 20.31
N PRO A 61 4.82 -3.50 20.64
CA PRO A 61 4.32 -3.88 21.97
C PRO A 61 4.71 -5.30 22.38
N ASP A 62 4.98 -5.52 23.66
CA ASP A 62 5.37 -6.83 24.20
C ASP A 62 4.34 -7.94 23.93
N LYS A 63 3.05 -7.59 23.88
CA LYS A 63 1.98 -8.53 23.49
C LYS A 63 2.24 -9.14 22.12
N TYR A 64 2.63 -8.32 21.13
CA TYR A 64 2.93 -8.79 19.77
C TYR A 64 4.28 -9.47 19.68
N ARG A 65 5.31 -8.96 20.40
CA ARG A 65 6.61 -9.64 20.46
C ARG A 65 6.48 -11.08 20.95
N LYS A 66 5.68 -11.30 21.99
CA LYS A 66 5.41 -12.63 22.53
C LYS A 66 4.58 -13.49 21.56
N ALA A 67 3.52 -12.92 21.02
CA ALA A 67 2.61 -13.64 20.11
C ALA A 67 3.33 -14.14 18.85
N PHE A 68 4.15 -13.28 18.23
CA PHE A 68 4.84 -13.55 16.97
C PHE A 68 6.31 -13.98 17.17
N LYS A 69 6.75 -14.19 18.40
CA LYS A 69 8.13 -14.59 18.77
C LYS A 69 9.20 -13.68 18.16
N LEU A 70 8.87 -12.41 17.96
CA LEU A 70 9.82 -11.38 17.52
C LEU A 70 10.79 -11.08 18.67
N GLY A 71 12.07 -11.16 18.41
CA GLY A 71 13.11 -11.09 19.43
C GLY A 71 12.95 -9.98 20.48
N ASN A 72 13.62 -10.09 21.62
CA ASN A 72 13.56 -9.13 22.73
C ASN A 72 14.13 -7.77 22.33
N LYS A 73 13.60 -6.66 22.92
CA LYS A 73 14.09 -5.28 22.72
C LYS A 73 15.60 -5.09 22.85
N GLN A 74 16.26 -5.97 23.63
CA GLN A 74 17.70 -5.92 23.89
C GLN A 74 18.56 -6.57 22.80
N HIS A 75 17.97 -7.42 21.93
CA HIS A 75 18.64 -8.00 20.79
C HIS A 75 18.21 -7.26 19.50
N GLN A 76 18.87 -6.14 19.24
CA GLN A 76 18.64 -5.25 18.07
C GLN A 76 18.92 -5.91 16.70
N ASP A 77 19.14 -7.21 16.67
CA ASP A 77 19.55 -7.94 15.49
C ASP A 77 18.47 -8.90 14.97
N SER A 78 17.20 -8.63 15.29
CA SER A 78 16.10 -9.30 14.59
C SER A 78 16.02 -8.74 13.18
N GLY A 79 16.00 -9.58 12.16
CA GLY A 79 15.85 -9.14 10.77
C GLY A 79 14.51 -8.43 10.46
N VAL A 80 13.73 -8.02 11.48
CA VAL A 80 12.43 -7.36 11.37
C VAL A 80 12.57 -5.89 11.75
N ASP A 81 12.30 -4.99 10.81
CA ASP A 81 12.38 -3.53 11.02
C ASP A 81 11.05 -2.93 11.51
N GLY A 82 9.97 -3.69 11.41
CA GLY A 82 8.70 -3.31 12.01
C GLY A 82 7.58 -4.32 11.81
N LEU A 83 6.42 -3.97 12.40
CA LEU A 83 5.21 -4.80 12.41
C LEU A 83 4.00 -3.96 12.03
N ILE A 84 3.17 -4.52 11.17
CA ILE A 84 1.85 -4.00 10.81
C ILE A 84 0.78 -4.98 11.29
N ILE A 85 -0.30 -4.45 11.85
CA ILE A 85 -1.54 -5.18 12.10
C ILE A 85 -2.61 -4.59 11.18
N THR A 86 -3.24 -5.44 10.39
CA THR A 86 -4.30 -5.01 9.46
C THR A 86 -5.65 -4.86 10.17
N ASN A 87 -6.62 -4.22 9.50
CA ASN A 87 -7.99 -4.10 9.99
C ASN A 87 -8.68 -5.46 10.23
N GLU A 88 -8.21 -6.51 9.54
CA GLU A 88 -8.66 -7.90 9.73
C GLU A 88 -7.90 -8.62 10.85
N GLY A 89 -6.99 -7.95 11.54
CA GLY A 89 -6.17 -8.54 12.60
C GLY A 89 -5.00 -9.39 12.10
N LYS A 90 -4.68 -9.35 10.79
CA LYS A 90 -3.51 -10.03 10.23
C LYS A 90 -2.24 -9.31 10.58
N SER A 91 -1.18 -10.07 10.81
CA SER A 91 0.15 -9.58 11.17
C SER A 91 1.09 -9.62 9.97
N ILE A 92 1.82 -8.53 9.73
CA ILE A 92 2.82 -8.41 8.66
C ILE A 92 4.12 -7.91 9.28
N ALA A 93 5.14 -8.78 9.31
CA ALA A 93 6.50 -8.32 9.61
C ALA A 93 7.10 -7.67 8.37
N TYR A 94 7.78 -6.54 8.48
CA TYR A 94 8.46 -5.93 7.33
C TYR A 94 9.95 -5.71 7.58
N GLN A 95 10.72 -5.78 6.48
CA GLN A 95 12.15 -5.45 6.44
C GLN A 95 12.44 -4.47 5.33
N CYS A 96 13.27 -3.45 5.64
CA CYS A 96 13.70 -2.40 4.73
C CYS A 96 15.11 -2.68 4.19
N LYS A 97 15.31 -2.51 2.89
CA LYS A 97 16.61 -2.66 2.22
C LYS A 97 16.87 -1.50 1.27
N PHE A 98 17.67 -0.52 1.71
CA PHE A 98 18.17 0.52 0.81
C PHE A 98 19.47 0.05 0.17
N ARG A 99 19.56 0.15 -1.16
CA ARG A 99 20.73 -0.22 -1.94
C ARG A 99 21.12 0.89 -2.91
N SER A 100 22.36 1.37 -2.80
CA SER A 100 22.90 2.31 -3.76
C SER A 100 22.86 1.72 -5.17
N GLY A 101 22.45 2.53 -6.15
CA GLY A 101 22.26 2.07 -7.52
C GLY A 101 21.14 1.04 -7.69
N ARG A 102 20.21 0.96 -6.76
CA ARG A 102 19.03 0.06 -6.80
C ARG A 102 19.39 -1.43 -7.01
N VAL A 103 20.53 -1.87 -6.49
CA VAL A 103 20.97 -3.27 -6.58
C VAL A 103 20.00 -4.15 -5.78
N LYS A 104 19.52 -5.23 -6.38
CA LYS A 104 18.57 -6.14 -5.75
C LYS A 104 19.15 -6.81 -4.50
N PRO A 105 18.41 -6.89 -3.38
CA PRO A 105 18.79 -7.69 -2.21
C PRO A 105 18.92 -9.17 -2.59
N THR A 106 19.92 -9.84 -2.00
CA THR A 106 20.14 -11.28 -2.22
C THR A 106 19.23 -12.11 -1.34
N TYR A 107 19.08 -13.40 -1.67
CA TYR A 107 18.35 -14.35 -0.85
C TYR A 107 18.92 -14.46 0.56
N GLU A 108 20.25 -14.54 0.67
CA GLU A 108 20.95 -14.68 1.96
C GLU A 108 20.66 -13.51 2.90
N GLU A 109 20.60 -12.28 2.35
CA GLU A 109 20.30 -11.08 3.13
C GLU A 109 18.87 -11.05 3.68
N LEU A 110 17.94 -11.80 3.09
CA LEU A 110 16.54 -11.89 3.49
C LEU A 110 16.23 -13.13 4.32
N THR A 111 17.11 -14.13 4.34
CA THR A 111 16.88 -15.42 5.04
C THR A 111 16.59 -15.23 6.53
N LYS A 112 17.36 -14.34 7.19
CA LYS A 112 17.16 -14.03 8.60
C LYS A 112 15.78 -13.40 8.86
N PHE A 113 15.39 -12.47 8.01
CA PHE A 113 14.09 -11.81 8.08
C PHE A 113 12.94 -12.82 7.99
N TRP A 114 12.96 -13.69 6.97
CA TRP A 114 11.91 -14.72 6.83
C TRP A 114 11.90 -15.71 7.99
N SER A 115 13.07 -16.03 8.53
CA SER A 115 13.16 -16.90 9.73
C SER A 115 12.54 -16.21 10.96
N ASP A 116 12.81 -14.93 11.16
CA ASP A 116 12.33 -14.18 12.32
C ASP A 116 10.85 -13.78 12.18
N GLY A 117 10.40 -13.49 10.95
CA GLY A 117 9.02 -13.13 10.64
C GLY A 117 8.05 -14.32 10.46
N ARG A 118 8.53 -15.55 10.50
CA ARG A 118 7.74 -16.77 10.18
C ARG A 118 6.49 -17.02 11.03
N TYR A 119 6.37 -16.35 12.16
CA TYR A 119 5.19 -16.45 13.03
C TYR A 119 4.16 -15.37 12.79
N CYS A 120 4.45 -14.42 11.90
CA CYS A 120 3.46 -13.48 11.36
C CYS A 120 2.69 -14.14 10.21
N ASP A 121 1.49 -13.62 9.91
CA ASP A 121 0.69 -14.10 8.77
C ASP A 121 1.41 -13.85 7.44
N TYR A 122 2.16 -12.74 7.34
CA TYR A 122 2.91 -12.33 6.13
C TYR A 122 4.26 -11.72 6.49
N CYS A 123 5.19 -11.82 5.54
CA CYS A 123 6.44 -11.06 5.52
C CYS A 123 6.39 -10.04 4.37
N CYS A 124 6.86 -8.81 4.60
CA CYS A 124 6.91 -7.77 3.57
C CYS A 124 8.34 -7.26 3.39
N THR A 125 8.91 -7.45 2.22
CA THR A 125 10.21 -6.87 1.86
C THR A 125 9.99 -5.52 1.19
N VAL A 126 10.57 -4.46 1.77
CA VAL A 126 10.53 -3.09 1.25
C VAL A 126 11.92 -2.72 0.75
N ALA A 127 12.06 -2.44 -0.55
CA ALA A 127 13.36 -2.15 -1.14
C ALA A 127 13.28 -1.08 -2.23
N ASN A 128 14.32 -0.24 -2.32
CA ASN A 128 14.45 0.73 -3.41
C ASN A 128 14.95 0.11 -4.73
N SER A 129 14.96 -1.20 -4.85
CA SER A 129 15.32 -1.94 -6.06
C SER A 129 14.09 -2.36 -6.85
N PHE A 130 14.26 -2.65 -8.15
CA PHE A 130 13.16 -3.10 -9.02
C PHE A 130 12.76 -4.56 -8.79
N ALA A 131 13.59 -5.32 -8.11
CA ALA A 131 13.34 -6.71 -7.78
C ALA A 131 14.07 -7.10 -6.49
N VAL A 132 13.65 -8.19 -5.88
CA VAL A 132 14.40 -8.92 -4.85
C VAL A 132 14.90 -10.24 -5.45
N SER A 133 15.59 -11.07 -4.66
CA SER A 133 16.09 -12.36 -5.14
C SER A 133 14.96 -13.21 -5.73
N ASN A 134 15.20 -13.87 -6.86
CA ASN A 134 14.26 -14.77 -7.54
C ASN A 134 13.79 -15.96 -6.66
N LEU A 135 14.50 -16.25 -5.57
CA LEU A 135 14.10 -17.28 -4.61
C LEU A 135 13.06 -16.78 -3.59
N SER A 136 12.79 -15.46 -3.54
CA SER A 136 11.72 -14.89 -2.70
C SER A 136 10.34 -15.38 -3.12
N ASP A 137 10.15 -15.72 -4.40
CA ASP A 137 8.89 -16.24 -4.94
C ASP A 137 8.52 -17.62 -4.40
N LYS A 138 9.48 -18.31 -3.75
CA LYS A 138 9.22 -19.57 -3.06
C LYS A 138 8.52 -19.41 -1.70
N HIS A 139 8.48 -18.19 -1.18
CA HIS A 139 7.74 -17.84 0.02
C HIS A 139 6.40 -17.21 -0.40
N GLU A 140 5.36 -18.03 -0.52
CA GLU A 140 4.00 -17.61 -0.97
C GLU A 140 3.39 -16.48 -0.12
N GLU A 141 3.92 -16.28 1.09
CA GLU A 141 3.48 -15.27 2.06
C GLU A 141 4.36 -14.00 2.04
N ASN A 142 5.24 -13.86 1.04
CA ASN A 142 6.14 -12.71 0.94
C ASN A 142 5.53 -11.62 0.07
N LEU A 143 5.18 -10.51 0.72
CA LEU A 143 4.76 -9.28 0.07
C LEU A 143 5.99 -8.44 -0.31
N GLN A 144 5.87 -7.60 -1.33
CA GLN A 144 6.97 -6.77 -1.80
C GLN A 144 6.48 -5.35 -2.10
N ILE A 145 7.25 -4.35 -1.63
CA ILE A 145 7.12 -2.95 -2.02
C ILE A 145 8.48 -2.54 -2.58
N LEU A 146 8.50 -2.18 -3.84
CA LEU A 146 9.72 -2.03 -4.63
C LEU A 146 9.83 -0.63 -5.25
N ALA A 147 10.92 -0.37 -5.97
CA ALA A 147 11.21 0.91 -6.61
C ALA A 147 10.03 1.48 -7.42
N LYS A 148 9.30 0.63 -8.18
CA LYS A 148 8.15 1.06 -8.97
C LYS A 148 7.04 1.70 -8.12
N ASP A 149 6.82 1.20 -6.89
CA ASP A 149 5.83 1.75 -5.97
C ASP A 149 6.24 3.14 -5.50
N PHE A 150 7.53 3.37 -5.27
CA PHE A 150 8.04 4.67 -4.86
C PHE A 150 8.16 5.65 -6.04
N ASP A 151 8.58 5.18 -7.22
CA ASP A 151 8.67 5.99 -8.44
C ASP A 151 7.28 6.51 -8.89
N SER A 152 6.20 5.85 -8.48
CA SER A 152 4.81 6.26 -8.77
C SER A 152 4.23 7.28 -7.77
N LEU A 153 4.97 7.65 -6.72
CA LEU A 153 4.50 8.61 -5.73
C LEU A 153 4.49 10.02 -6.32
N ASP A 154 3.38 10.70 -6.13
CA ASP A 154 3.14 12.06 -6.65
C ASP A 154 3.51 13.15 -5.64
N GLN A 155 3.41 14.40 -6.06
CA GLN A 155 3.67 15.56 -5.22
C GLN A 155 2.78 15.57 -3.96
N GLU A 156 1.52 15.14 -4.07
CA GLU A 156 0.60 15.11 -2.93
C GLU A 156 1.10 14.18 -1.82
N PHE A 157 1.67 13.04 -2.17
CA PHE A 157 2.31 12.16 -1.19
C PHE A 157 3.48 12.85 -0.46
N PHE A 158 4.32 13.58 -1.19
CA PHE A 158 5.48 14.27 -0.60
C PHE A 158 5.08 15.47 0.25
N ASP A 159 3.98 16.15 -0.08
CA ASP A 159 3.38 17.18 0.77
C ASP A 159 2.85 16.57 2.08
N GLN A 160 2.16 15.43 2.01
CA GLN A 160 1.72 14.68 3.19
C GLN A 160 2.90 14.16 4.02
N LEU A 161 3.97 13.71 3.37
CA LEU A 161 5.21 13.29 4.05
C LEU A 161 5.83 14.46 4.82
N TYR A 162 5.96 15.62 4.17
CA TYR A 162 6.49 16.83 4.80
C TYR A 162 5.67 17.23 6.02
N ASP A 163 4.37 17.25 5.90
CA ASP A 163 3.46 17.56 7.00
C ASP A 163 3.55 16.53 8.13
N LEU A 164 3.57 15.23 7.82
CA LEU A 164 3.68 14.16 8.80
C LEU A 164 4.97 14.26 9.62
N VAL A 165 6.09 14.58 8.96
CA VAL A 165 7.43 14.58 9.58
C VAL A 165 7.68 15.86 10.39
N ASN A 166 7.11 16.99 10.01
CA ASN A 166 7.34 18.30 10.64
C ASN A 166 6.25 18.72 11.64
N ASN A 167 5.04 18.15 11.56
CA ASN A 167 3.92 18.50 12.41
C ASN A 167 3.48 17.31 13.24
N GLU A 168 3.61 17.39 14.58
CA GLU A 168 3.09 16.35 15.50
C GLU A 168 1.57 16.13 15.40
N ASN A 169 0.84 17.02 14.71
CA ASN A 169 -0.58 16.96 14.42
C ASN A 169 -0.90 16.58 12.96
N ALA A 170 0.09 16.19 12.18
CA ALA A 170 -0.09 15.77 10.80
C ALA A 170 -0.94 14.47 10.75
N GLY A 171 -1.99 14.51 10.04
CA GLY A 171 -3.03 13.49 9.95
C GLY A 171 -4.43 14.10 10.13
N LYS A 172 -4.52 15.35 10.59
CA LYS A 172 -5.79 16.09 10.73
C LYS A 172 -6.16 16.93 9.51
N ASN A 173 -5.21 17.15 8.58
CA ASN A 173 -5.40 18.08 7.44
C ASN A 173 -5.38 17.36 6.09
N LYS A 174 -5.88 16.11 6.01
CA LYS A 174 -6.08 15.49 4.71
C LYS A 174 -7.06 16.33 3.89
N VAL A 175 -6.61 16.86 2.77
CA VAL A 175 -7.45 17.62 1.84
C VAL A 175 -8.23 16.62 1.00
N PHE A 176 -9.55 16.64 1.14
CA PHE A 176 -10.43 15.85 0.27
C PHE A 176 -10.85 16.71 -0.93
N TYR A 177 -10.77 16.15 -2.11
CA TYR A 177 -11.28 16.78 -3.30
C TYR A 177 -12.81 16.89 -3.24
N GLU A 178 -13.31 18.01 -3.71
CA GLU A 178 -14.74 18.22 -3.85
C GLU A 178 -15.15 18.07 -5.33
N PRO A 179 -16.30 17.45 -5.61
CA PRO A 179 -16.75 17.28 -6.98
C PRO A 179 -17.04 18.64 -7.65
N TYR A 180 -16.56 18.80 -8.89
CA TYR A 180 -16.93 19.92 -9.74
C TYR A 180 -18.45 19.92 -10.04
N ASP A 181 -19.00 21.05 -10.49
CA ASP A 181 -20.45 21.17 -10.69
C ASP A 181 -21.01 20.19 -11.72
N TYR A 182 -20.25 19.84 -12.78
CA TYR A 182 -20.66 18.81 -13.71
C TYR A 182 -20.66 17.41 -13.08
N GLN A 183 -19.74 17.13 -12.16
CA GLN A 183 -19.69 15.85 -11.43
C GLN A 183 -20.84 15.77 -10.42
N LYS A 184 -21.14 16.86 -9.69
CA LYS A 184 -22.32 16.97 -8.80
C LYS A 184 -23.61 16.66 -9.56
N ARG A 185 -23.73 17.18 -10.80
CA ARG A 185 -24.88 16.87 -11.66
C ARG A 185 -24.94 15.38 -12.00
N ILE A 186 -23.81 14.78 -12.44
CA ILE A 186 -23.75 13.34 -12.73
C ILE A 186 -24.18 12.51 -11.51
N ILE A 187 -23.62 12.81 -10.31
CA ILE A 187 -23.97 12.13 -9.07
C ILE A 187 -25.47 12.21 -8.83
N LYS A 188 -26.06 13.41 -8.93
CA LYS A 188 -27.50 13.62 -8.74
C LYS A 188 -28.34 12.82 -9.75
N GLU A 189 -27.98 12.84 -11.04
CA GLU A 189 -28.67 12.11 -12.10
C GLU A 189 -28.62 10.59 -11.88
N VAL A 190 -27.47 10.06 -11.42
CA VAL A 190 -27.33 8.64 -11.08
C VAL A 190 -28.22 8.25 -9.90
N LEU A 191 -28.26 9.05 -8.84
CA LEU A 191 -29.12 8.78 -7.68
C LEU A 191 -30.60 8.80 -8.06
N VAL A 192 -31.02 9.76 -8.86
CA VAL A 192 -32.40 9.83 -9.38
C VAL A 192 -32.68 8.64 -10.30
N GLY A 193 -31.74 8.27 -11.18
CA GLY A 193 -31.88 7.10 -12.04
C GLY A 193 -32.11 5.81 -11.27
N PHE A 194 -31.30 5.57 -10.22
CA PHE A 194 -31.45 4.39 -9.36
C PHE A 194 -32.70 4.37 -8.47
N SER A 195 -33.41 5.49 -8.33
CA SER A 195 -34.74 5.47 -7.67
C SER A 195 -35.84 4.88 -8.57
N VAL A 196 -35.61 4.76 -9.87
CA VAL A 196 -36.57 4.28 -10.86
C VAL A 196 -36.09 2.99 -11.53
N GLU A 197 -34.79 2.89 -11.83
CA GLU A 197 -34.19 1.80 -12.58
C GLU A 197 -33.10 1.10 -11.72
N ASN A 198 -32.87 -0.18 -11.96
CA ASN A 198 -31.86 -0.96 -11.24
C ASN A 198 -30.49 -0.95 -11.91
N ARG A 199 -30.33 -0.23 -13.03
CA ARG A 199 -29.09 -0.10 -13.79
C ARG A 199 -29.08 1.19 -14.60
N GLY A 200 -27.89 1.70 -14.89
CA GLY A 200 -27.71 2.90 -15.68
C GLY A 200 -26.37 2.89 -16.43
N LYS A 201 -26.15 3.91 -17.24
CA LYS A 201 -24.90 4.12 -17.96
C LYS A 201 -24.45 5.57 -17.81
N VAL A 202 -23.23 5.77 -17.33
CA VAL A 202 -22.58 7.08 -17.27
C VAL A 202 -21.57 7.16 -18.40
N ILE A 203 -21.73 8.13 -19.30
CA ILE A 203 -20.80 8.39 -20.40
C ILE A 203 -20.08 9.70 -20.11
N ALA A 204 -18.76 9.63 -19.93
CA ALA A 204 -17.93 10.77 -19.64
C ALA A 204 -16.59 10.67 -20.38
N ALA A 205 -16.06 11.79 -20.86
CA ALA A 205 -14.79 11.85 -21.58
C ALA A 205 -13.59 11.39 -20.72
N CYS A 206 -12.45 11.10 -21.36
CA CYS A 206 -11.20 10.87 -20.64
C CYS A 206 -10.79 12.15 -19.89
N GLY A 207 -10.13 11.99 -18.73
CA GLY A 207 -9.68 13.15 -17.94
C GLY A 207 -10.76 13.86 -17.11
N THR A 208 -12.02 13.43 -17.14
CA THR A 208 -13.12 14.06 -16.38
C THR A 208 -13.25 13.59 -14.93
N GLY A 209 -12.25 12.87 -14.38
CA GLY A 209 -12.28 12.39 -13.00
C GLY A 209 -13.33 11.31 -12.73
N LYS A 210 -13.57 10.41 -13.69
CA LYS A 210 -14.54 9.29 -13.53
C LYS A 210 -14.31 8.46 -12.28
N THR A 211 -13.05 8.23 -11.92
CA THR A 211 -12.64 7.42 -10.77
C THR A 211 -13.15 8.02 -9.47
N LEU A 212 -12.97 9.32 -9.25
CA LEU A 212 -13.49 10.00 -8.06
C LEU A 212 -15.00 10.20 -8.14
N THR A 213 -15.55 10.46 -9.35
CA THR A 213 -17.00 10.55 -9.52
C THR A 213 -17.68 9.25 -9.10
N SER A 214 -17.09 8.08 -9.42
CA SER A 214 -17.65 6.78 -9.01
C SER A 214 -17.54 6.58 -7.48
N LEU A 215 -16.46 7.02 -6.83
CA LEU A 215 -16.36 7.02 -5.37
C LEU A 215 -17.48 7.85 -4.72
N TRP A 216 -17.67 9.09 -5.17
CA TRP A 216 -18.70 9.96 -4.63
C TRP A 216 -20.12 9.46 -4.86
N ILE A 217 -20.37 8.74 -5.98
CA ILE A 217 -21.66 8.04 -6.20
C ILE A 217 -21.85 6.95 -5.13
N VAL A 218 -20.83 6.12 -4.89
CA VAL A 218 -20.88 5.05 -3.88
C VAL A 218 -21.15 5.62 -2.48
N GLU A 219 -20.45 6.68 -2.11
CA GLU A 219 -20.65 7.36 -0.81
C GLU A 219 -22.04 7.98 -0.70
N ALA A 220 -22.52 8.64 -1.76
CA ALA A 220 -23.85 9.26 -1.78
C ALA A 220 -24.98 8.22 -1.73
N MET A 221 -24.78 7.04 -2.30
CA MET A 221 -25.69 5.90 -2.22
C MET A 221 -25.63 5.22 -0.86
N LYS A 222 -24.62 5.49 -0.02
CA LYS A 222 -24.35 4.77 1.23
C LYS A 222 -24.28 3.26 1.02
N ALA A 223 -23.61 2.84 -0.05
CA ALA A 223 -23.52 1.45 -0.43
C ALA A 223 -22.69 0.67 0.61
N GLU A 224 -23.24 -0.41 1.16
CA GLU A 224 -22.56 -1.28 2.14
C GLU A 224 -21.55 -2.22 1.46
N THR A 225 -21.81 -2.59 0.19
CA THR A 225 -20.94 -3.47 -0.59
C THR A 225 -20.91 -3.00 -2.03
N VAL A 226 -19.70 -2.95 -2.59
CA VAL A 226 -19.45 -2.53 -3.97
C VAL A 226 -18.64 -3.59 -4.69
N LEU A 227 -19.09 -4.01 -5.87
CA LEU A 227 -18.30 -4.78 -6.81
C LEU A 227 -17.79 -3.85 -7.90
N PHE A 228 -16.46 -3.64 -7.92
CA PHE A 228 -15.82 -2.87 -8.98
C PHE A 228 -15.12 -3.81 -9.96
N LEU A 229 -15.44 -3.67 -11.25
CA LEU A 229 -14.84 -4.46 -12.33
C LEU A 229 -14.04 -3.56 -13.26
N ALA A 230 -12.80 -3.92 -13.50
CA ALA A 230 -11.92 -3.21 -14.43
C ALA A 230 -11.23 -4.19 -15.40
N PRO A 231 -10.91 -3.74 -16.63
CA PRO A 231 -10.32 -4.60 -17.65
C PRO A 231 -8.84 -4.93 -17.42
N SER A 232 -8.15 -4.22 -16.51
CA SER A 232 -6.73 -4.45 -16.21
C SER A 232 -6.41 -4.28 -14.72
N ILE A 233 -5.37 -4.96 -14.26
CA ILE A 233 -4.85 -4.85 -12.89
C ILE A 233 -4.38 -3.42 -12.59
N SER A 234 -3.78 -2.75 -13.57
CA SER A 234 -3.33 -1.36 -13.45
C SER A 234 -4.50 -0.42 -13.12
N LEU A 235 -5.65 -0.60 -13.77
CA LEU A 235 -6.85 0.20 -13.48
C LEU A 235 -7.46 -0.14 -12.12
N VAL A 236 -7.38 -1.39 -11.67
CA VAL A 236 -7.79 -1.77 -10.31
C VAL A 236 -6.90 -1.04 -9.29
N LYS A 237 -5.58 -1.12 -9.44
CA LYS A 237 -4.62 -0.44 -8.56
C LYS A 237 -4.86 1.06 -8.53
N GLN A 238 -4.91 1.72 -9.69
CA GLN A 238 -5.14 3.16 -9.80
C GLN A 238 -6.46 3.59 -9.13
N THR A 239 -7.53 2.81 -9.32
CA THR A 239 -8.83 3.13 -8.71
C THR A 239 -8.77 2.94 -7.21
N LEU A 240 -8.16 1.86 -6.74
CA LEU A 240 -8.03 1.58 -5.33
C LEU A 240 -7.20 2.66 -4.61
N GLU A 241 -6.09 3.08 -5.20
CA GLU A 241 -5.25 4.17 -4.67
C GLU A 241 -6.05 5.46 -4.55
N ALA A 242 -6.73 5.87 -5.62
CA ALA A 242 -7.53 7.09 -5.64
C ALA A 242 -8.69 7.04 -4.63
N TRP A 243 -9.35 5.88 -4.50
CA TRP A 243 -10.44 5.70 -3.54
C TRP A 243 -9.92 5.67 -2.10
N ALA A 244 -8.85 4.92 -1.81
CA ALA A 244 -8.25 4.88 -0.49
C ALA A 244 -7.74 6.26 -0.04
N ASP A 245 -7.26 7.04 -0.99
CA ASP A 245 -6.76 8.38 -0.71
C ASP A 245 -7.90 9.40 -0.51
N GLN A 246 -9.00 9.29 -1.24
CA GLN A 246 -10.05 10.32 -1.27
C GLN A 246 -11.37 9.91 -0.61
N ALA A 247 -11.51 8.67 -0.10
CA ALA A 247 -12.72 8.25 0.59
C ALA A 247 -12.89 8.98 1.94
N LYS A 248 -14.04 9.60 2.12
CA LYS A 248 -14.46 10.20 3.41
C LYS A 248 -14.91 9.13 4.40
N ILE A 249 -15.41 8.00 3.90
CA ILE A 249 -15.85 6.84 4.69
C ILE A 249 -14.82 5.73 4.49
N PRO A 250 -14.10 5.30 5.54
CA PRO A 250 -13.16 4.18 5.45
C PRO A 250 -13.87 2.91 4.97
N PHE A 251 -13.20 2.14 4.12
CA PHE A 251 -13.72 0.88 3.59
C PHE A 251 -12.65 -0.22 3.64
N THR A 252 -13.08 -1.46 3.65
CA THR A 252 -12.22 -2.63 3.42
C THR A 252 -12.43 -3.14 2.00
N TYR A 253 -11.43 -3.80 1.44
CA TYR A 253 -11.52 -4.29 0.06
C TYR A 253 -10.86 -5.66 -0.10
N LEU A 254 -11.28 -6.38 -1.13
CA LEU A 254 -10.67 -7.61 -1.60
C LEU A 254 -10.46 -7.49 -3.11
N CYS A 255 -9.20 -7.60 -3.54
CA CYS A 255 -8.89 -7.68 -4.98
C CYS A 255 -8.91 -9.13 -5.44
N VAL A 256 -9.59 -9.40 -6.56
CA VAL A 256 -9.62 -10.70 -7.20
C VAL A 256 -9.16 -10.52 -8.64
N CYS A 257 -8.03 -11.13 -9.00
CA CYS A 257 -7.44 -11.07 -10.33
C CYS A 257 -7.18 -12.50 -10.83
N SER A 258 -7.34 -12.72 -12.13
CA SER A 258 -6.82 -13.93 -12.76
C SER A 258 -5.30 -13.79 -12.90
N ASP A 259 -4.56 -14.70 -12.29
CA ASP A 259 -3.10 -14.75 -12.39
C ASP A 259 -2.73 -15.33 -13.77
N ASN A 260 -2.55 -14.47 -14.75
CA ASN A 260 -1.96 -14.80 -16.04
C ASN A 260 -0.67 -13.98 -16.22
N THR A 261 0.27 -14.11 -15.31
CA THR A 261 1.68 -13.89 -15.64
C THR A 261 2.17 -15.04 -16.51
N VAL A 262 1.65 -15.14 -17.71
CA VAL A 262 2.30 -15.89 -18.77
C VAL A 262 3.44 -14.99 -19.26
N SER A 263 4.63 -15.25 -18.73
CA SER A 263 5.88 -14.84 -19.33
C SER A 263 5.94 -15.39 -20.76
N SER A 264 5.59 -14.59 -21.74
CA SER A 264 6.00 -14.80 -23.11
C SER A 264 5.91 -13.47 -23.87
N ASN A 265 7.09 -12.87 -24.08
CA ASN A 265 7.42 -11.98 -25.20
C ASN A 265 6.31 -11.10 -25.71
N ILE A 266 6.00 -10.01 -25.02
CA ILE A 266 5.25 -8.90 -25.59
C ILE A 266 5.90 -7.60 -25.09
N ASP A 267 6.06 -6.69 -26.02
CA ASP A 267 6.76 -5.42 -25.98
C ASP A 267 6.51 -4.54 -24.73
N ASP A 268 7.54 -3.81 -24.42
CA ASP A 268 7.95 -2.97 -23.29
C ASP A 268 6.98 -1.91 -22.71
N ASP A 269 5.67 -1.90 -23.00
CA ASP A 269 4.80 -0.78 -22.61
C ASP A 269 3.65 -1.11 -21.63
N GLU A 270 3.42 -2.35 -21.23
CA GLU A 270 2.50 -2.68 -20.14
C GLU A 270 3.26 -3.13 -18.90
N ALA A 271 3.37 -2.24 -17.93
CA ALA A 271 4.00 -2.52 -16.64
C ALA A 271 3.33 -3.73 -15.98
N ASP A 272 4.06 -4.85 -15.92
CA ASP A 272 3.69 -6.06 -15.16
C ASP A 272 3.50 -5.69 -13.68
N ILE A 273 2.27 -5.42 -13.30
CA ILE A 273 1.90 -5.28 -11.89
C ILE A 273 1.58 -6.68 -11.38
N SER A 274 2.46 -7.23 -10.56
CA SER A 274 2.20 -8.49 -9.90
C SER A 274 1.08 -8.32 -8.85
N VAL A 275 0.31 -9.38 -8.62
CA VAL A 275 -0.79 -9.38 -7.62
C VAL A 275 -0.27 -9.05 -6.21
N SER A 276 0.99 -9.35 -5.90
CA SER A 276 1.67 -8.96 -4.67
C SER A 276 1.81 -7.45 -4.46
N GLN A 277 1.70 -6.65 -5.53
CA GLN A 277 1.78 -5.18 -5.49
C GLN A 277 0.43 -4.49 -5.20
N LEU A 278 -0.67 -5.24 -5.18
CA LEU A 278 -2.00 -4.69 -4.87
C LEU A 278 -2.28 -4.53 -3.37
N GLY A 279 -1.26 -4.71 -2.51
CA GLY A 279 -1.50 -4.79 -1.07
C GLY A 279 -2.18 -6.11 -0.70
N VAL A 280 -2.30 -6.44 0.55
CA VAL A 280 -2.76 -7.72 1.10
C VAL A 280 -3.87 -8.39 0.26
N THR A 281 -3.48 -9.15 -0.76
CA THR A 281 -4.41 -9.89 -1.63
C THR A 281 -4.19 -11.37 -1.52
N ARG A 282 -5.25 -12.10 -1.22
CA ARG A 282 -5.24 -13.56 -1.34
C ARG A 282 -5.33 -13.94 -2.81
N ASN A 283 -4.29 -14.61 -3.32
CA ASN A 283 -4.40 -15.41 -4.52
C ASN A 283 -5.31 -16.62 -4.24
N TYR A 284 -6.53 -16.61 -4.79
CA TYR A 284 -7.32 -17.83 -4.85
C TYR A 284 -6.85 -18.68 -6.05
N LYS A 285 -5.87 -19.55 -5.80
CA LYS A 285 -5.37 -20.51 -6.80
C LYS A 285 -6.30 -21.70 -7.02
N HIS A 286 -7.45 -21.79 -6.35
CA HIS A 286 -8.38 -22.92 -6.52
C HIS A 286 -9.84 -22.49 -6.64
N GLN A 287 -10.46 -22.88 -7.74
CA GLN A 287 -11.88 -22.77 -8.07
C GLN A 287 -12.85 -23.45 -7.07
N ARG A 288 -12.45 -23.87 -5.89
CA ARG A 288 -13.30 -24.61 -4.95
C ARG A 288 -13.72 -23.87 -3.68
N ASP A 289 -13.18 -22.70 -3.38
CA ASP A 289 -13.45 -22.00 -2.12
C ASP A 289 -14.05 -20.61 -2.29
N CYS A 290 -14.97 -20.43 -3.23
CA CYS A 290 -15.87 -19.30 -3.20
C CYS A 290 -16.87 -19.47 -2.04
N GLN A 291 -16.42 -19.30 -0.81
CA GLN A 291 -17.34 -19.08 0.30
C GLN A 291 -17.78 -17.60 0.26
N VAL A 292 -19.03 -17.41 -0.11
CA VAL A 292 -19.72 -16.13 0.06
C VAL A 292 -19.65 -15.77 1.54
N LEU A 293 -18.86 -14.76 1.87
CA LEU A 293 -18.82 -14.20 3.23
C LEU A 293 -20.21 -13.62 3.53
N ARG A 294 -20.97 -14.32 4.37
CA ARG A 294 -22.21 -13.76 4.92
C ARG A 294 -21.86 -12.71 5.97
N PRO A 295 -22.53 -11.55 6.00
CA PRO A 295 -22.30 -10.58 7.06
C PRO A 295 -22.63 -11.20 8.42
N HIS A 296 -21.73 -11.05 9.38
CA HIS A 296 -22.01 -11.35 10.77
C HIS A 296 -23.18 -10.43 11.21
N LYS A 297 -24.34 -11.04 11.50
CA LYS A 297 -25.38 -10.36 12.25
C LYS A 297 -24.89 -10.26 13.70
N GLY A 298 -24.56 -9.02 14.13
CA GLY A 298 -24.48 -8.65 15.54
C GLY A 298 -25.85 -8.46 16.13
#